data_99c9158d3978ba96325a89939da4809d
#
_entry.id   99c9158d3978ba96325a89939da4809d
#
_cell.length_a   1.000
_cell.length_b   1.000
_cell.length_c   1.000
_cell.angle_alpha   90.00
_cell.angle_beta   90.00
_cell.angle_gamma   90.00
#
_symmetry.space_group_name_H-M   'P 1'
#
loop_
_entity.id
_entity.type
_entity.pdbx_description
1 polymer ?
#
loop_
_entity_poly.entity_id
_entity_poly.type
_entity_poly.pdbx_seq_one_letter_code
_entity_poly.pdbx_strand_id
1 'polypeptide(L)'
;MSATYEVINPANEQSVKSVDLADLAATDKVIEKAHKAFDSWKKIAPGDRAKLLRSFAQVVFDNRNELAALEVTNSGHTIANALWEADNVANLLNYYSASPERLFGKQIPVANGIDITFKEPLGVVAGIVPWNFPMPIAGWGFAPALAA
;
A
#
# COMPACT_ATOMS: atom_id res chain seq x y z
N MET A 1 -22.03 7.27 -18.91
CA MET A 1 -21.63 5.85 -18.85
C MET A 1 -20.18 5.86 -18.36
N SER A 2 -19.88 5.12 -17.30
CA SER A 2 -18.48 4.92 -16.90
C SER A 2 -17.76 4.18 -18.02
N ALA A 3 -16.53 4.60 -18.33
CA ALA A 3 -15.69 3.89 -19.28
C ALA A 3 -15.27 2.55 -18.62
N THR A 4 -15.24 1.47 -19.40
CA THR A 4 -14.77 0.15 -18.96
C THR A 4 -13.43 -0.16 -19.61
N TYR A 5 -12.60 -0.91 -18.92
CA TYR A 5 -11.36 -1.46 -19.46
C TYR A 5 -11.42 -2.98 -19.41
N GLU A 6 -11.11 -3.61 -20.52
CA GLU A 6 -11.03 -5.05 -20.65
C GLU A 6 -9.61 -5.52 -20.32
N VAL A 7 -9.47 -6.32 -19.28
CA VAL A 7 -8.19 -6.94 -18.92
C VAL A 7 -8.00 -8.18 -19.79
N ILE A 8 -6.94 -8.21 -20.53
CA ILE A 8 -6.61 -9.31 -21.46
C ILE A 8 -5.42 -10.09 -20.92
N ASN A 9 -5.53 -11.42 -20.88
CA ASN A 9 -4.42 -12.30 -20.55
C ASN A 9 -3.40 -12.28 -21.72
N PRO A 10 -2.17 -11.82 -21.50
CA PRO A 10 -1.19 -11.70 -22.57
C PRO A 10 -0.69 -13.05 -23.12
N ALA A 11 -0.90 -14.15 -22.41
CA ALA A 11 -0.47 -15.47 -22.83
C ALA A 11 -1.40 -16.11 -23.88
N ASN A 12 -2.70 -15.78 -23.85
CA ASN A 12 -3.70 -16.42 -24.73
C ASN A 12 -4.70 -15.44 -25.36
N GLU A 13 -4.54 -14.13 -25.11
CA GLU A 13 -5.37 -13.04 -25.63
C GLU A 13 -6.86 -13.12 -25.21
N GLN A 14 -7.16 -13.93 -24.21
CA GLN A 14 -8.54 -14.04 -23.71
C GLN A 14 -8.84 -12.96 -22.67
N SER A 15 -10.09 -12.52 -22.65
CA SER A 15 -10.59 -11.62 -21.59
C SER A 15 -10.52 -12.30 -20.22
N VAL A 16 -9.89 -11.61 -19.28
CA VAL A 16 -9.84 -12.01 -17.87
C VAL A 16 -11.00 -11.38 -17.10
N LYS A 17 -11.20 -10.07 -17.29
CA LYS A 17 -12.20 -9.30 -16.57
C LYS A 17 -12.41 -7.93 -17.22
N SER A 18 -13.65 -7.46 -17.23
CA SER A 18 -13.97 -6.06 -17.50
C SER A 18 -13.98 -5.28 -16.19
N VAL A 19 -13.30 -4.13 -16.15
CA VAL A 19 -13.15 -3.29 -14.97
C VAL A 19 -13.73 -1.90 -15.27
N ASP A 20 -14.61 -1.41 -14.42
CA ASP A 20 -15.11 -0.04 -14.51
C ASP A 20 -13.98 0.95 -14.16
N LEU A 21 -13.75 1.92 -15.05
CA LEU A 21 -12.80 3.00 -14.78
C LEU A 21 -13.47 4.04 -13.87
N ALA A 22 -12.76 4.43 -12.82
CA ALA A 22 -13.23 5.46 -11.92
C ALA A 22 -13.34 6.82 -12.65
N ASP A 23 -14.50 7.46 -12.57
CA ASP A 23 -14.67 8.84 -12.97
C ASP A 23 -14.23 9.82 -11.86
N LEU A 24 -14.29 11.11 -12.12
CA LEU A 24 -13.90 12.13 -11.15
C LEU A 24 -14.72 12.04 -9.85
N ALA A 25 -16.02 11.78 -9.95
CA ALA A 25 -16.90 11.70 -8.78
C ALA A 25 -16.59 10.45 -7.92
N ALA A 26 -16.26 9.33 -8.55
CA ALA A 26 -15.81 8.12 -7.85
C ALA A 26 -14.44 8.34 -7.17
N THR A 27 -13.54 9.02 -7.85
CA THR A 27 -12.22 9.40 -7.33
C THR A 27 -12.33 10.30 -6.12
N ASP A 28 -13.15 11.36 -6.20
CA ASP A 28 -13.40 12.28 -5.08
C ASP A 28 -13.96 11.56 -3.85
N LYS A 29 -14.90 10.63 -4.04
CA LYS A 29 -15.44 9.81 -2.95
C LYS A 29 -14.37 8.94 -2.27
N VAL A 30 -13.44 8.36 -3.04
CA VAL A 30 -12.33 7.55 -2.48
C VAL A 30 -11.38 8.43 -1.67
N ILE A 31 -11.03 9.62 -2.17
CA ILE A 31 -10.19 10.59 -1.47
C ILE A 31 -10.88 11.04 -0.16
N GLU A 32 -12.17 11.37 -0.22
CA GLU A 32 -12.95 11.76 0.97
C GLU A 32 -12.98 10.63 2.01
N LYS A 33 -13.19 9.38 1.58
CA LYS A 33 -13.16 8.20 2.46
C LYS A 33 -11.79 8.03 3.12
N ALA A 34 -10.71 8.16 2.36
CA ALA A 34 -9.34 8.09 2.89
C ALA A 34 -9.07 9.23 3.89
N HIS A 35 -9.53 10.44 3.58
CA HIS A 35 -9.40 11.59 4.48
C HIS A 35 -10.14 11.38 5.82
N LYS A 36 -11.37 10.86 5.78
CA LYS A 36 -12.12 10.52 7.00
C LYS A 36 -11.43 9.41 7.82
N ALA A 37 -10.88 8.40 7.14
CA ALA A 37 -10.15 7.31 7.81
C ALA A 37 -8.85 7.79 8.47
N PHE A 38 -8.20 8.80 7.91
CA PHE A 38 -6.98 9.38 8.46
C PHE A 38 -7.16 9.89 9.90
N ASP A 39 -8.31 10.47 10.24
CA ASP A 39 -8.57 11.00 11.59
C ASP A 39 -8.54 9.95 12.69
N SER A 40 -8.90 8.73 12.39
CA SER A 40 -8.77 7.59 13.33
C SER A 40 -7.41 6.93 13.21
N TRP A 41 -6.88 6.77 12.00
CA TRP A 41 -5.60 6.11 11.75
C TRP A 41 -4.43 6.82 12.44
N LYS A 42 -4.31 8.12 12.32
CA LYS A 42 -3.25 8.93 12.96
C LYS A 42 -3.22 8.86 14.48
N LYS A 43 -4.33 8.45 15.11
CA LYS A 43 -4.47 8.33 16.57
C LYS A 43 -4.12 6.94 17.11
N ILE A 44 -3.91 5.95 16.23
CA ILE A 44 -3.53 4.60 16.64
C ILE A 44 -2.14 4.66 17.25
N ALA A 45 -2.00 4.07 18.45
CA ALA A 45 -0.70 4.00 19.10
C ALA A 45 0.33 3.27 18.22
N PRO A 46 1.60 3.71 18.18
CA PRO A 46 2.61 3.13 17.29
C PRO A 46 2.71 1.60 17.36
N GLY A 47 2.70 1.02 18.55
CA GLY A 47 2.75 -0.43 18.74
C GLY A 47 1.51 -1.17 18.21
N ASP A 48 0.32 -0.55 18.27
CA ASP A 48 -0.90 -1.15 17.75
C ASP A 48 -0.96 -1.02 16.21
N ARG A 49 -0.48 0.10 15.65
CA ARG A 49 -0.28 0.24 14.20
C ARG A 49 0.70 -0.80 13.68
N ALA A 50 1.79 -1.05 14.41
CA ALA A 50 2.75 -2.11 14.11
C ALA A 50 2.09 -3.51 14.06
N LYS A 51 1.19 -3.82 15.00
CA LYS A 51 0.42 -5.09 14.99
C LYS A 51 -0.49 -5.20 13.77
N LEU A 52 -1.20 -4.12 13.41
CA LEU A 52 -2.07 -4.09 12.23
C LEU A 52 -1.29 -4.34 10.95
N LEU A 53 -0.11 -3.75 10.78
CA LEU A 53 0.76 -3.97 9.62
C LEU A 53 1.24 -5.43 9.54
N ARG A 54 1.63 -6.04 10.68
CA ARG A 54 1.99 -7.46 10.72
C ARG A 54 0.82 -8.38 10.41
N SER A 55 -0.37 -8.06 10.90
CA SER A 55 -1.58 -8.82 10.54
C SER A 55 -1.89 -8.71 9.04
N PHE A 56 -1.70 -7.53 8.45
CA PHE A 56 -1.85 -7.35 7.01
C PHE A 56 -0.80 -8.16 6.23
N ALA A 57 0.46 -8.14 6.67
CA ALA A 57 1.52 -8.96 6.08
C ALA A 57 1.17 -10.45 6.09
N GLN A 58 0.61 -10.94 7.19
CA GLN A 58 0.19 -12.34 7.30
C GLN A 58 -0.95 -12.67 6.33
N VAL A 59 -1.96 -11.81 6.21
CA VAL A 59 -3.05 -11.99 5.24
C VAL A 59 -2.52 -12.06 3.80
N VAL A 60 -1.58 -11.18 3.44
CA VAL A 60 -0.94 -11.23 2.10
C VAL A 60 -0.21 -12.56 1.90
N PHE A 61 0.58 -12.97 2.88
CA PHE A 61 1.33 -14.24 2.82
C PHE A 61 0.40 -15.46 2.70
N ASP A 62 -0.67 -15.50 3.46
CA ASP A 62 -1.64 -16.62 3.45
C ASP A 62 -2.36 -16.73 2.09
N ASN A 63 -2.55 -15.60 1.39
CA ASN A 63 -3.21 -15.55 0.08
C ASN A 63 -2.22 -15.46 -1.10
N ARG A 64 -0.92 -15.65 -0.88
CA ARG A 64 0.11 -15.45 -1.89
C ARG A 64 -0.09 -16.26 -3.17
N ASN A 65 -0.60 -17.48 -3.06
CA ASN A 65 -0.83 -18.34 -4.23
C ASN A 65 -1.96 -17.81 -5.12
N GLU A 66 -3.03 -17.29 -4.52
CA GLU A 66 -4.13 -16.66 -5.23
C GLU A 66 -3.67 -15.36 -5.90
N LEU A 67 -2.97 -14.51 -5.15
CA LEU A 67 -2.38 -13.26 -5.68
C LEU A 67 -1.43 -13.53 -6.85
N ALA A 68 -0.57 -14.53 -6.73
CA ALA A 68 0.34 -14.93 -7.79
C ALA A 68 -0.39 -15.44 -9.03
N ALA A 69 -1.45 -16.23 -8.88
CA ALA A 69 -2.25 -16.73 -9.99
C ALA A 69 -2.96 -15.58 -10.74
N LEU A 70 -3.47 -14.58 -10.00
CA LEU A 70 -4.04 -13.37 -10.59
C LEU A 70 -2.97 -12.58 -11.36
N GLU A 71 -1.77 -12.43 -10.81
CA GLU A 71 -0.68 -11.71 -11.46
C GLU A 71 -0.23 -12.39 -12.75
N VAL A 72 -0.11 -13.73 -12.76
CA VAL A 72 0.21 -14.50 -13.97
C VAL A 72 -0.81 -14.25 -15.08
N THR A 73 -2.10 -14.25 -14.77
CA THR A 73 -3.16 -14.04 -15.76
C THR A 73 -3.28 -12.59 -16.21
N ASN A 74 -2.93 -11.64 -15.34
CA ASN A 74 -3.08 -10.20 -15.60
C ASN A 74 -1.87 -9.61 -16.35
N SER A 75 -0.64 -9.95 -15.93
CA SER A 75 0.58 -9.35 -16.46
C SER A 75 1.42 -10.31 -17.32
N GLY A 76 1.14 -11.61 -17.27
CA GLY A 76 1.91 -12.64 -17.99
C GLY A 76 3.22 -13.01 -17.31
N HIS A 77 3.43 -12.65 -16.06
CA HIS A 77 4.61 -13.03 -15.29
C HIS A 77 4.69 -14.55 -15.11
N THR A 78 5.91 -15.07 -14.97
CA THR A 78 6.07 -16.45 -14.56
C THR A 78 5.55 -16.64 -13.14
N ILE A 79 5.06 -17.84 -12.81
CA ILE A 79 4.54 -18.12 -11.46
C ILE A 79 5.58 -17.89 -10.37
N ALA A 80 6.86 -18.13 -10.66
CA ALA A 80 7.95 -17.90 -9.71
C ALA A 80 8.11 -16.39 -9.40
N ASN A 81 8.05 -15.53 -10.41
CA ASN A 81 8.09 -14.09 -10.22
C ASN A 81 6.85 -13.60 -9.47
N ALA A 82 5.67 -14.05 -9.86
CA ALA A 82 4.41 -13.65 -9.22
C ALA A 82 4.34 -14.06 -7.73
N LEU A 83 4.85 -15.24 -7.37
CA LEU A 83 5.00 -15.66 -5.97
C LEU A 83 5.98 -14.75 -5.22
N TRP A 84 7.12 -14.42 -5.84
CA TRP A 84 8.09 -13.48 -5.25
C TRP A 84 7.47 -12.10 -5.02
N GLU A 85 6.64 -11.62 -5.93
CA GLU A 85 5.96 -10.32 -5.80
C GLU A 85 5.04 -10.30 -4.58
N ALA A 86 4.23 -11.32 -4.38
CA ALA A 86 3.37 -11.43 -3.20
C ALA A 86 4.18 -11.54 -1.90
N ASP A 87 5.23 -12.38 -1.89
CA ASP A 87 6.14 -12.50 -0.74
C ASP A 87 6.85 -11.17 -0.45
N ASN A 88 7.23 -10.41 -1.49
CA ASN A 88 7.85 -9.09 -1.32
C ASN A 88 6.92 -8.10 -0.61
N VAL A 89 5.63 -8.07 -0.96
CA VAL A 89 4.64 -7.21 -0.28
C VAL A 89 4.52 -7.57 1.20
N ALA A 90 4.43 -8.87 1.53
CA ALA A 90 4.37 -9.32 2.91
C ALA A 90 5.64 -8.94 3.70
N ASN A 91 6.80 -9.10 3.08
CA ASN A 91 8.09 -8.73 3.69
C ASN A 91 8.21 -7.21 3.91
N LEU A 92 7.75 -6.39 2.97
CA LEU A 92 7.72 -4.93 3.12
C LEU A 92 6.82 -4.48 4.27
N LEU A 93 5.62 -5.04 4.38
CA LEU A 93 4.71 -4.76 5.49
C LEU A 93 5.34 -5.13 6.83
N ASN A 94 6.01 -6.28 6.92
CA ASN A 94 6.75 -6.69 8.11
C ASN A 94 7.91 -5.73 8.41
N TYR A 95 8.69 -5.34 7.41
CA TYR A 95 9.78 -4.39 7.56
C TYR A 95 9.30 -3.05 8.11
N TYR A 96 8.29 -2.45 7.46
CA TYR A 96 7.74 -1.16 7.88
C TYR A 96 6.91 -1.23 9.15
N SER A 97 6.46 -2.41 9.59
CA SER A 97 5.76 -2.57 10.86
C SER A 97 6.59 -2.11 12.07
N ALA A 98 7.91 -2.13 11.96
CA ALA A 98 8.80 -1.63 13.01
C ALA A 98 9.01 -0.09 12.98
N SER A 99 8.59 0.59 11.90
CA SER A 99 8.85 2.02 11.72
C SER A 99 8.04 2.92 12.65
N PRO A 100 6.75 2.66 12.95
CA PRO A 100 5.95 3.55 13.81
C PRO A 100 6.59 3.83 15.17
N GLU A 101 7.29 2.85 15.74
CA GLU A 101 7.95 2.97 17.04
C GLU A 101 9.35 3.61 16.97
N ARG A 102 9.83 3.98 15.77
CA ARG A 102 11.18 4.51 15.52
C ARG A 102 11.19 5.85 14.77
N LEU A 103 10.02 6.43 14.50
CA LEU A 103 9.89 7.74 13.89
C LEU A 103 10.00 8.84 14.95
N PHE A 104 11.22 9.12 15.39
CA PHE A 104 11.48 10.13 16.41
C PHE A 104 11.65 11.52 15.79
N GLY A 105 11.28 12.55 16.58
CA GLY A 105 11.73 13.92 16.39
C GLY A 105 13.17 14.11 16.92
N LYS A 106 13.60 15.34 16.95
CA LYS A 106 14.93 15.74 17.46
C LYS A 106 14.77 16.72 18.60
N GLN A 107 15.63 16.62 19.61
CA GLN A 107 15.90 17.67 20.57
C GLN A 107 17.16 18.40 20.10
N ILE A 108 17.06 19.71 19.91
CA ILE A 108 18.13 20.55 19.36
C ILE A 108 18.61 21.48 20.48
N PRO A 109 19.90 21.47 20.85
CA PRO A 109 20.45 22.39 21.83
C PRO A 109 20.37 23.84 21.32
N VAL A 110 19.78 24.71 22.14
CA VAL A 110 19.68 26.14 21.88
C VAL A 110 20.01 26.92 23.15
N ALA A 111 20.46 28.18 23.02
CA ALA A 111 20.72 29.04 24.16
C ALA A 111 19.41 29.47 24.84
N ASN A 112 19.33 29.28 26.13
CA ASN A 112 18.20 29.73 26.99
C ASN A 112 16.80 29.18 26.61
N GLY A 113 16.74 27.96 26.02
CA GLY A 113 15.48 27.36 25.63
C GLY A 113 15.57 25.87 25.30
N ILE A 114 14.45 25.34 24.80
CA ILE A 114 14.34 23.98 24.30
C ILE A 114 13.74 24.08 22.89
N ASP A 115 14.41 23.44 21.92
CA ASP A 115 13.90 23.25 20.56
C ASP A 115 13.68 21.77 20.31
N ILE A 116 12.44 21.39 19.96
CA ILE A 116 12.04 20.01 19.72
C ILE A 116 11.27 19.95 18.42
N THR A 117 11.64 18.98 17.57
CA THR A 117 10.88 18.69 16.34
C THR A 117 10.02 17.46 16.52
N PHE A 118 8.88 17.44 15.85
CA PHE A 118 7.98 16.29 15.75
C PHE A 118 7.87 15.82 14.30
N LYS A 119 7.58 14.55 14.11
CA LYS A 119 7.18 13.99 12.83
C LYS A 119 5.67 13.85 12.81
N GLU A 120 5.03 14.42 11.80
CA GLU A 120 3.59 14.35 11.61
C GLU A 120 3.28 13.69 10.27
N PRO A 121 2.23 12.85 10.17
CA PRO A 121 1.84 12.23 8.93
C PRO A 121 1.27 13.27 7.95
N LEU A 122 1.59 13.10 6.65
CA LEU A 122 1.11 14.00 5.59
C LEU A 122 -0.42 13.91 5.36
N GLY A 123 -1.04 12.79 5.70
CA GLY A 123 -2.46 12.55 5.44
C GLY A 123 -2.66 11.59 4.26
N VAL A 124 -3.55 11.94 3.35
CA VAL A 124 -3.87 11.10 2.19
C VAL A 124 -2.73 11.12 1.18
N VAL A 125 -2.29 9.94 0.77
CA VAL A 125 -1.24 9.74 -0.24
C VAL A 125 -1.85 9.06 -1.46
N ALA A 126 -1.57 9.57 -2.65
CA ALA A 126 -1.92 8.94 -3.91
C ALA A 126 -0.70 8.24 -4.51
N GLY A 127 -0.86 6.99 -4.91
CA GLY A 127 0.17 6.21 -5.58
C GLY A 127 -0.23 5.90 -7.03
N ILE A 128 0.68 6.12 -7.97
CA ILE A 128 0.55 5.66 -9.36
C ILE A 128 1.47 4.47 -9.54
N VAL A 129 0.88 3.33 -9.86
CA VAL A 129 1.58 2.04 -9.95
C VAL A 129 1.78 1.68 -11.42
N PRO A 130 3.00 1.33 -11.87
CA PRO A 130 3.25 0.86 -13.22
C PRO A 130 2.72 -0.58 -13.40
N TRP A 131 2.52 -0.96 -14.65
CA TRP A 131 1.93 -2.24 -15.03
C TRP A 131 2.92 -3.42 -14.97
N ASN A 132 4.23 -3.17 -15.00
CA ASN A 132 5.25 -4.21 -15.16
C ASN A 132 5.61 -4.96 -13.86
N PHE A 133 5.41 -4.37 -12.69
CA PHE A 133 5.54 -4.98 -11.35
C PHE A 133 4.52 -4.34 -10.40
N PRO A 134 3.21 -4.50 -10.67
CA PRO A 134 2.19 -3.71 -9.99
C PRO A 134 2.11 -4.02 -8.49
N MET A 135 2.19 -5.29 -8.11
CA MET A 135 2.04 -5.74 -6.74
C MET A 135 3.15 -5.20 -5.81
N PRO A 136 4.45 -5.46 -6.08
CA PRO A 136 5.51 -4.96 -5.20
C PRO A 136 5.60 -3.44 -5.19
N ILE A 137 5.38 -2.76 -6.33
CA ILE A 137 5.47 -1.30 -6.38
C ILE A 137 4.30 -0.65 -5.62
N ALA A 138 3.10 -1.24 -5.66
CA ALA A 138 2.01 -0.83 -4.76
C ALA A 138 2.43 -0.99 -3.29
N GLY A 139 3.04 -2.13 -2.94
CA GLY A 139 3.57 -2.41 -1.60
C GLY A 139 4.61 -1.38 -1.15
N TRP A 140 5.53 -0.98 -2.04
CA TRP A 140 6.53 0.06 -1.75
C TRP A 140 5.91 1.43 -1.45
N GLY A 141 4.72 1.70 -2.00
CA GLY A 141 3.96 2.91 -1.72
C GLY A 141 3.15 2.83 -0.42
N PHE A 142 2.25 1.85 -0.31
CA PHE A 142 1.30 1.82 0.80
C PHE A 142 1.91 1.34 2.13
N ALA A 143 2.92 0.45 2.13
CA ALA A 143 3.49 -0.04 3.38
C ALA A 143 4.16 1.08 4.22
N PRO A 144 5.07 1.92 3.68
CA PRO A 144 5.60 3.06 4.42
C PRO A 144 4.55 4.13 4.71
N ALA A 145 3.59 4.39 3.81
CA ALA A 145 2.54 5.37 4.03
C ALA A 145 1.62 4.99 5.20
N LEU A 146 1.28 3.70 5.34
CA LEU A 146 0.50 3.22 6.48
C LEU A 146 1.30 3.18 7.79
N ALA A 147 2.62 3.04 7.70
CA ALA A 147 3.50 3.02 8.87
C ALA A 147 3.73 4.43 9.47
N ALA A 148 3.74 5.46 8.63
CA ALA A 148 3.91 6.85 9.06
C ALA A 148 2.63 7.43 9.66
#